data_c492dc259d9d52bbd5187b9aa906bc5f
#
_entry.id   c492dc259d9d52bbd5187b9aa906bc5f
#
_cell.length_a   1.000
_cell.length_b   1.000
_cell.length_c   1.000
_cell.angle_alpha   90.00
_cell.angle_beta   90.00
_cell.angle_gamma   90.00
#
_symmetry.space_group_name_H-M   'P 1'
#
loop_
_entity.id
_entity.type
_entity.pdbx_description
1 polymer ?
#
loop_
_entity_poly.entity_id
_entity_poly.type
_entity_poly.pdbx_seq_one_letter_code
_entity_poly.pdbx_strand_id
1 'polypeptide(L)'
;MRKSVIAIIIIVLVVLYMSVFVVKEGERGITLRFGKVLRDDDNKPLVYEPGLHFKIPFIETVKMLDARIQTMDNQADRFVTKEKKDLIVDSYIKWRISDFSRYYLATGGGDISQAEVLLKRKFSDRLRSEIGRLDVKDIVTDSRGRLTLEVRDALNSGSAGTEDEVTTPAADNAIAEAAERVTAETKGKVPVINPNSMAAMGIEVVDVRIKQINLPTEVSEAIYNRMRAEREAVARRHRSQGQEEAEKLRATADYEVTRTLAEAERQGRIMRGEGDAEAAKLFADAFSKDPDFYAFIRSLRAYENSFSGNQDVMVMSPDSDFFRYMKTPTSATR
;
A
#
# COMPACT_ATOMS: atom_id res chain seq x y z
N MET A 1 13.43 -25.33 84.82
CA MET A 1 13.87 -24.10 84.16
C MET A 1 14.68 -24.33 82.87
N ARG A 2 15.73 -25.18 82.84
CA ARG A 2 16.52 -25.42 81.62
C ARG A 2 15.70 -25.95 80.39
N LYS A 3 14.77 -26.89 80.62
CA LYS A 3 13.93 -27.46 79.54
C LYS A 3 12.94 -26.43 78.95
N SER A 4 12.41 -25.54 79.80
CA SER A 4 11.51 -24.47 79.36
C SER A 4 12.26 -23.40 78.51
N VAL A 5 13.51 -23.09 78.86
CA VAL A 5 14.36 -22.17 78.12
C VAL A 5 14.73 -22.76 76.76
N ILE A 6 15.05 -24.04 76.68
CA ILE A 6 15.32 -24.74 75.43
C ILE A 6 14.08 -24.73 74.51
N ALA A 7 12.89 -25.00 75.07
CA ALA A 7 11.63 -24.97 74.32
C ALA A 7 11.34 -23.57 73.78
N ILE A 8 11.56 -22.47 74.48
CA ILE A 8 11.39 -21.11 74.04
C ILE A 8 12.38 -20.77 72.92
N ILE A 9 13.66 -21.19 73.08
CA ILE A 9 14.66 -20.97 72.03
C ILE A 9 14.26 -21.68 70.71
N ILE A 10 13.76 -22.90 70.79
CA ILE A 10 13.30 -23.65 69.61
C ILE A 10 12.12 -22.95 68.99
N ILE A 11 11.13 -22.46 69.75
CA ILE A 11 9.98 -21.73 69.22
C ILE A 11 10.44 -20.44 68.53
N VAL A 12 11.35 -19.67 69.10
CA VAL A 12 11.90 -18.45 68.48
C VAL A 12 12.62 -18.75 67.16
N LEU A 13 13.43 -19.85 67.16
CA LEU A 13 14.11 -20.28 65.93
C LEU A 13 13.11 -20.70 64.84
N VAL A 14 12.05 -21.40 65.17
CA VAL A 14 10.99 -21.77 64.19
C VAL A 14 10.28 -20.56 63.71
N VAL A 15 9.91 -19.59 64.53
CA VAL A 15 9.27 -18.33 64.12
C VAL A 15 10.21 -17.52 63.21
N LEU A 16 11.49 -17.45 63.56
CA LEU A 16 12.49 -16.76 62.75
C LEU A 16 12.67 -17.44 61.36
N TYR A 17 12.69 -18.78 61.34
CA TYR A 17 12.73 -19.53 60.07
C TYR A 17 11.49 -19.29 59.22
N MET A 18 10.30 -19.23 59.76
CA MET A 18 9.03 -18.93 59.06
C MET A 18 8.92 -17.48 58.64
N SER A 19 9.69 -16.57 59.24
CA SER A 19 9.72 -15.15 58.92
C SER A 19 10.52 -14.84 57.66
N VAL A 20 11.46 -15.70 57.28
CA VAL A 20 12.35 -15.48 56.14
C VAL A 20 11.74 -16.03 54.87
N PHE A 21 11.80 -15.26 53.78
CA PHE A 21 11.46 -15.73 52.43
C PHE A 21 12.46 -15.19 51.39
N VAL A 22 12.58 -15.88 50.27
CA VAL A 22 13.50 -15.56 49.20
C VAL A 22 12.68 -15.28 47.92
N VAL A 23 12.90 -14.14 47.33
CA VAL A 23 12.37 -13.80 46.01
C VAL A 23 13.43 -14.14 44.96
N LYS A 24 13.09 -14.99 44.00
CA LYS A 24 14.02 -15.39 42.93
C LYS A 24 14.18 -14.28 41.89
N GLU A 25 15.30 -14.34 41.21
CA GLU A 25 15.51 -13.47 40.06
C GLU A 25 14.46 -13.73 38.96
N GLY A 26 13.86 -12.66 38.42
CA GLY A 26 12.75 -12.74 37.49
C GLY A 26 11.37 -12.78 38.12
N GLU A 27 11.27 -12.87 39.45
CA GLU A 27 10.03 -12.79 40.22
C GLU A 27 9.98 -11.51 41.04
N ARG A 28 8.78 -11.09 41.44
CA ARG A 28 8.54 -10.04 42.42
C ARG A 28 7.57 -10.55 43.47
N GLY A 29 7.84 -10.23 44.72
CA GLY A 29 6.99 -10.60 45.84
C GLY A 29 6.03 -9.48 46.21
N ILE A 30 4.73 -9.77 46.31
CA ILE A 30 3.75 -8.87 46.93
C ILE A 30 3.33 -9.42 48.26
N THR A 31 3.37 -8.58 49.29
CA THR A 31 2.93 -8.99 50.64
C THR A 31 1.47 -8.60 50.83
N LEU A 32 0.71 -9.55 51.29
CA LEU A 32 -0.68 -9.46 51.64
C LEU A 32 -0.83 -9.56 53.13
N ARG A 33 -1.46 -8.60 53.78
CA ARG A 33 -1.85 -8.64 55.17
C ARG A 33 -3.37 -8.81 55.26
N PHE A 34 -3.83 -9.92 55.79
CA PHE A 34 -5.25 -10.29 55.84
C PHE A 34 -5.93 -10.20 54.43
N GLY A 35 -5.24 -10.63 53.40
CA GLY A 35 -5.76 -10.62 52.04
C GLY A 35 -5.74 -9.25 51.30
N LYS A 36 -5.28 -8.18 51.98
CA LYS A 36 -5.11 -6.86 51.37
C LYS A 36 -3.65 -6.62 51.04
N VAL A 37 -3.38 -6.02 49.86
CA VAL A 37 -2.01 -5.64 49.47
C VAL A 37 -1.47 -4.63 50.46
N LEU A 38 -0.31 -4.94 51.05
CA LEU A 38 0.38 -4.06 51.96
C LEU A 38 0.92 -2.86 51.18
N ARG A 39 0.70 -1.65 51.72
CA ARG A 39 1.16 -0.39 51.12
C ARG A 39 2.17 0.27 52.08
N ASP A 40 3.11 0.95 51.48
CA ASP A 40 4.09 1.76 52.17
C ASP A 40 3.49 3.09 52.64
N ASP A 41 4.21 3.87 53.44
CA ASP A 41 3.80 5.19 53.96
C ASP A 41 3.41 6.17 52.85
N ASP A 42 3.98 6.01 51.67
CA ASP A 42 3.64 6.77 50.45
C ASP A 42 2.39 6.22 49.70
N ASN A 43 1.64 5.30 50.30
CA ASN A 43 0.47 4.63 49.71
C ASN A 43 0.79 3.82 48.43
N LYS A 44 2.07 3.52 48.19
CA LYS A 44 2.52 2.65 47.09
C LYS A 44 2.48 1.17 47.55
N PRO A 45 2.14 0.24 46.64
CA PRO A 45 2.18 -1.18 46.94
C PRO A 45 3.60 -1.63 47.28
N LEU A 46 3.75 -2.36 48.39
CA LEU A 46 5.05 -2.91 48.79
C LEU A 46 5.37 -4.13 47.92
N VAL A 47 6.29 -3.93 46.97
CA VAL A 47 6.79 -4.96 46.06
C VAL A 47 8.23 -5.26 46.40
N TYR A 48 8.52 -6.50 46.69
CA TYR A 48 9.87 -6.98 47.05
C TYR A 48 10.63 -7.36 45.78
N GLU A 49 11.85 -6.84 45.69
CA GLU A 49 12.81 -7.19 44.65
C GLU A 49 13.47 -8.57 44.95
N PRO A 50 14.17 -9.16 43.95
CA PRO A 50 14.92 -10.39 44.19
C PRO A 50 15.89 -10.25 45.37
N GLY A 51 15.86 -11.24 46.24
CA GLY A 51 16.70 -11.24 47.46
C GLY A 51 16.06 -11.92 48.65
N LEU A 52 16.71 -11.77 49.78
CA LEU A 52 16.25 -12.28 51.06
C LEU A 52 15.44 -11.20 51.78
N HIS A 53 14.21 -11.52 52.16
CA HIS A 53 13.30 -10.61 52.85
C HIS A 53 12.64 -11.25 54.05
N PHE A 54 12.05 -10.39 54.90
CA PHE A 54 11.36 -10.81 56.10
C PHE A 54 9.88 -10.48 56.00
N LYS A 55 9.06 -11.39 56.52
CA LYS A 55 7.62 -11.24 56.68
C LYS A 55 7.19 -11.57 58.10
N ILE A 56 6.07 -11.05 58.51
CA ILE A 56 5.47 -11.41 59.80
C ILE A 56 4.71 -12.75 59.60
N PRO A 57 5.19 -13.86 60.18
CA PRO A 57 4.52 -15.13 60.02
C PRO A 57 3.10 -15.07 60.57
N PHE A 58 2.18 -15.85 60.00
CA PHE A 58 0.74 -15.93 60.29
C PHE A 58 -0.11 -14.74 59.91
N ILE A 59 0.44 -13.51 59.83
CA ILE A 59 -0.29 -12.29 59.50
C ILE A 59 -0.10 -11.93 58.02
N GLU A 60 1.12 -12.16 57.51
CA GLU A 60 1.51 -11.79 56.17
C GLU A 60 1.72 -13.02 55.28
N THR A 61 1.13 -12.97 54.09
CA THR A 61 1.32 -13.96 53.04
C THR A 61 1.99 -13.28 51.85
N VAL A 62 3.06 -13.87 51.33
CA VAL A 62 3.76 -13.37 50.14
C VAL A 62 3.29 -14.15 48.92
N LYS A 63 2.86 -13.44 47.89
CA LYS A 63 2.55 -14.01 46.58
C LYS A 63 3.68 -13.66 45.62
N MET A 64 4.27 -14.67 44.98
CA MET A 64 5.29 -14.49 43.95
C MET A 64 4.60 -14.31 42.60
N LEU A 65 5.00 -13.28 41.85
CA LEU A 65 4.52 -12.96 40.51
C LEU A 65 5.70 -12.91 39.53
N ASP A 66 5.54 -13.48 38.36
CA ASP A 66 6.59 -13.49 37.32
C ASP A 66 6.70 -12.11 36.68
N ALA A 67 7.88 -11.49 36.78
CA ALA A 67 8.18 -10.17 36.20
C ALA A 67 8.75 -10.24 34.76
N ARG A 68 8.99 -11.46 34.29
CA ARG A 68 9.53 -11.66 32.93
C ARG A 68 8.49 -11.34 31.86
N ILE A 69 8.99 -11.17 30.66
CA ILE A 69 8.13 -11.04 29.49
C ILE A 69 7.46 -12.39 29.21
N GLN A 70 6.15 -12.40 29.28
CA GLN A 70 5.29 -13.54 28.96
C GLN A 70 4.87 -13.48 27.50
N THR A 71 4.64 -14.64 26.89
CA THR A 71 4.13 -14.73 25.52
C THR A 71 2.77 -15.41 25.56
N MET A 72 1.75 -14.70 25.10
CA MET A 72 0.42 -15.24 24.90
C MET A 72 0.22 -15.53 23.42
N ASP A 73 -0.09 -16.77 23.10
CA ASP A 73 -0.42 -17.19 21.75
C ASP A 73 -1.93 -17.04 21.53
N ASN A 74 -2.30 -16.18 20.57
CA ASN A 74 -3.68 -16.01 20.16
C ASN A 74 -3.92 -16.87 18.93
N GLN A 75 -4.64 -17.99 19.12
CA GLN A 75 -5.02 -18.87 18.04
C GLN A 75 -5.77 -18.12 16.93
N ALA A 76 -5.72 -18.67 15.72
CA ALA A 76 -6.37 -18.12 14.55
C ALA A 76 -7.83 -17.73 14.81
N ASP A 77 -8.13 -16.45 14.70
CA ASP A 77 -9.46 -15.87 14.89
C ASP A 77 -9.92 -15.19 13.59
N ARG A 78 -11.25 -15.09 13.40
CA ARG A 78 -11.85 -14.54 12.18
C ARG A 78 -12.13 -13.04 12.36
N PHE A 79 -11.66 -12.25 11.41
CA PHE A 79 -11.85 -10.80 11.37
C PHE A 79 -12.41 -10.38 10.02
N VAL A 80 -13.25 -9.33 10.03
CA VAL A 80 -13.89 -8.78 8.82
C VAL A 80 -13.23 -7.46 8.48
N THR A 81 -12.77 -7.31 7.25
CA THR A 81 -12.16 -6.08 6.73
C THR A 81 -13.21 -5.05 6.33
N LYS A 82 -12.75 -3.81 6.04
CA LYS A 82 -13.59 -2.73 5.50
C LYS A 82 -14.35 -3.14 4.24
N GLU A 83 -13.74 -3.96 3.40
CA GLU A 83 -14.35 -4.52 2.19
C GLU A 83 -15.34 -5.68 2.46
N LYS A 84 -15.65 -5.98 3.73
CA LYS A 84 -16.48 -7.11 4.16
C LYS A 84 -15.92 -8.47 3.75
N LYS A 85 -14.59 -8.59 3.68
CA LYS A 85 -13.89 -9.85 3.44
C LYS A 85 -13.43 -10.44 4.76
N ASP A 86 -13.66 -11.75 4.94
CA ASP A 86 -13.19 -12.47 6.12
C ASP A 86 -11.71 -12.80 6.00
N LEU A 87 -10.97 -12.56 7.07
CA LEU A 87 -9.58 -12.95 7.24
C LEU A 87 -9.43 -13.80 8.49
N ILE A 88 -8.60 -14.82 8.41
CA ILE A 88 -8.16 -15.61 9.56
C ILE A 88 -6.77 -15.12 9.93
N VAL A 89 -6.65 -14.54 11.12
CA VAL A 89 -5.39 -13.96 11.61
C VAL A 89 -4.89 -14.75 12.79
N ASP A 90 -3.68 -15.27 12.67
CA ASP A 90 -2.92 -15.91 13.73
C ASP A 90 -1.87 -14.94 14.27
N SER A 91 -1.79 -14.76 15.58
CA SER A 91 -0.98 -13.73 16.21
C SER A 91 -0.46 -14.14 17.58
N TYR A 92 0.56 -13.45 18.06
CA TYR A 92 1.01 -13.57 19.44
C TYR A 92 1.31 -12.20 20.05
N ILE A 93 1.23 -12.13 21.35
CA ILE A 93 1.47 -10.93 22.15
C ILE A 93 2.55 -11.23 23.16
N LYS A 94 3.51 -10.33 23.27
CA LYS A 94 4.47 -10.30 24.38
C LYS A 94 4.06 -9.23 25.37
N TRP A 95 3.91 -9.60 26.61
CA TRP A 95 3.46 -8.72 27.66
C TRP A 95 4.24 -8.94 28.94
N ARG A 96 4.22 -7.97 29.83
CA ARG A 96 4.82 -8.05 31.16
C ARG A 96 3.95 -7.35 32.18
N ILE A 97 4.18 -7.65 33.45
CA ILE A 97 3.54 -6.93 34.54
C ILE A 97 4.32 -5.62 34.76
N SER A 98 3.65 -4.49 34.65
CA SER A 98 4.19 -3.16 34.92
C SER A 98 3.85 -2.67 36.32
N ASP A 99 2.64 -2.97 36.83
CA ASP A 99 2.19 -2.66 38.17
C ASP A 99 1.63 -3.96 38.82
N PHE A 100 2.40 -4.53 39.74
CA PHE A 100 2.06 -5.80 40.40
C PHE A 100 0.81 -5.70 41.27
N SER A 101 0.54 -4.54 41.87
CA SER A 101 -0.63 -4.36 42.71
C SER A 101 -1.92 -4.33 41.89
N ARG A 102 -1.92 -3.55 40.80
CA ARG A 102 -3.06 -3.50 39.91
C ARG A 102 -3.32 -4.83 39.24
N TYR A 103 -2.23 -5.48 38.83
CA TYR A 103 -2.29 -6.82 38.23
C TYR A 103 -2.93 -7.82 39.20
N TYR A 104 -2.49 -7.83 40.46
CA TYR A 104 -3.03 -8.73 41.49
C TYR A 104 -4.54 -8.51 41.71
N LEU A 105 -4.97 -7.23 41.73
CA LEU A 105 -6.39 -6.87 41.93
C LEU A 105 -7.22 -7.21 40.68
N ALA A 106 -6.70 -6.91 39.51
CA ALA A 106 -7.41 -7.10 38.22
C ALA A 106 -7.56 -8.59 37.86
N THR A 107 -6.59 -9.42 38.25
CA THR A 107 -6.59 -10.86 37.96
C THR A 107 -7.11 -11.73 39.11
N GLY A 108 -7.66 -11.12 40.17
CA GLY A 108 -8.24 -11.86 41.29
C GLY A 108 -7.24 -12.72 42.08
N GLY A 109 -5.98 -12.25 42.22
CA GLY A 109 -4.96 -12.95 42.97
C GLY A 109 -3.68 -13.25 42.21
N GLY A 110 -3.45 -12.59 41.07
CA GLY A 110 -2.24 -12.75 40.27
C GLY A 110 -2.21 -14.02 39.42
N ASP A 111 -3.40 -14.51 39.03
CA ASP A 111 -3.49 -15.67 38.13
C ASP A 111 -3.20 -15.26 36.69
N ILE A 112 -2.20 -15.93 36.08
CA ILE A 112 -1.78 -15.70 34.68
C ILE A 112 -2.90 -16.06 33.70
N SER A 113 -3.65 -17.14 33.97
CA SER A 113 -4.74 -17.58 33.08
C SER A 113 -5.85 -16.54 33.00
N GLN A 114 -6.18 -15.88 34.12
CA GLN A 114 -7.14 -14.78 34.11
C GLN A 114 -6.61 -13.55 33.36
N ALA A 115 -5.34 -13.24 33.51
CA ALA A 115 -4.68 -12.17 32.78
C ALA A 115 -4.74 -12.41 31.27
N GLU A 116 -4.42 -13.63 30.83
CA GLU A 116 -4.46 -14.01 29.42
C GLU A 116 -5.86 -13.93 28.82
N VAL A 117 -6.89 -14.35 29.56
CA VAL A 117 -8.30 -14.21 29.11
C VAL A 117 -8.69 -12.76 28.91
N LEU A 118 -8.34 -11.88 29.86
CA LEU A 118 -8.61 -10.45 29.77
C LEU A 118 -7.83 -9.81 28.61
N LEU A 119 -6.55 -10.13 28.48
CA LEU A 119 -5.68 -9.65 27.43
C LEU A 119 -6.18 -10.10 26.04
N LYS A 120 -6.51 -11.38 25.89
CA LYS A 120 -7.05 -11.95 24.66
C LYS A 120 -8.32 -11.23 24.22
N ARG A 121 -9.25 -11.01 25.13
CA ARG A 121 -10.51 -10.30 24.83
C ARG A 121 -10.23 -8.88 24.32
N LYS A 122 -9.46 -8.09 25.07
CA LYS A 122 -9.13 -6.71 24.71
C LYS A 122 -8.33 -6.64 23.41
N PHE A 123 -7.42 -7.56 23.20
CA PHE A 123 -6.63 -7.67 21.97
C PHE A 123 -7.51 -7.98 20.76
N SER A 124 -8.38 -9.00 20.85
CA SER A 124 -9.28 -9.36 19.75
C SER A 124 -10.24 -8.23 19.42
N ASP A 125 -10.76 -7.52 20.41
CA ASP A 125 -11.63 -6.37 20.19
C ASP A 125 -10.88 -5.23 19.47
N ARG A 126 -9.65 -4.96 19.89
CA ARG A 126 -8.84 -3.92 19.28
C ARG A 126 -8.40 -4.28 17.86
N LEU A 127 -7.93 -5.50 17.67
CA LEU A 127 -7.53 -6.00 16.36
C LEU A 127 -8.70 -5.98 15.37
N ARG A 128 -9.91 -6.32 15.85
CA ARG A 128 -11.15 -6.24 15.05
C ARG A 128 -11.46 -4.81 14.62
N SER A 129 -11.30 -3.85 15.50
CA SER A 129 -11.51 -2.43 15.19
C SER A 129 -10.52 -1.93 14.14
N GLU A 130 -9.24 -2.27 14.27
CA GLU A 130 -8.20 -1.82 13.32
C GLU A 130 -8.32 -2.53 11.96
N ILE A 131 -8.50 -3.85 11.94
CA ILE A 131 -8.70 -4.60 10.69
C ILE A 131 -9.97 -4.14 9.96
N GLY A 132 -11.03 -3.80 10.70
CA GLY A 132 -12.28 -3.30 10.12
C GLY A 132 -12.18 -1.95 9.40
N ARG A 133 -11.10 -1.21 9.62
CA ARG A 133 -10.82 0.07 8.95
C ARG A 133 -9.95 -0.07 7.71
N LEU A 134 -9.26 -1.19 7.54
CA LEU A 134 -8.27 -1.44 6.50
C LEU A 134 -8.81 -2.33 5.39
N ASP A 135 -8.28 -2.13 4.18
CA ASP A 135 -8.52 -3.01 3.06
C ASP A 135 -7.56 -4.22 3.10
N VAL A 136 -7.95 -5.35 2.51
CA VAL A 136 -7.11 -6.57 2.52
C VAL A 136 -5.72 -6.30 1.93
N LYS A 137 -5.65 -5.48 0.90
CA LYS A 137 -4.39 -5.11 0.26
C LYS A 137 -3.44 -4.40 1.23
N ASP A 138 -3.96 -3.46 2.02
CA ASP A 138 -3.16 -2.69 2.97
C ASP A 138 -2.65 -3.58 4.10
N ILE A 139 -3.47 -4.51 4.58
CA ILE A 139 -3.08 -5.48 5.61
C ILE A 139 -1.97 -6.42 5.13
N VAL A 140 -1.99 -6.83 3.86
CA VAL A 140 -1.04 -7.81 3.32
C VAL A 140 0.27 -7.16 2.85
N THR A 141 0.22 -5.95 2.29
CA THR A 141 1.35 -5.38 1.54
C THR A 141 2.27 -4.51 2.40
N ASP A 142 1.74 -3.62 3.23
CA ASP A 142 2.56 -2.57 3.87
C ASP A 142 2.28 -2.37 5.37
N SER A 143 1.13 -2.78 5.84
CA SER A 143 0.62 -2.35 7.15
C SER A 143 0.96 -3.29 8.30
N ARG A 144 1.62 -4.42 8.07
CA ARG A 144 1.86 -5.40 9.16
C ARG A 144 2.61 -4.79 10.32
N GLY A 145 3.64 -4.00 10.06
CA GLY A 145 4.40 -3.31 11.09
C GLY A 145 3.63 -2.17 11.74
N ARG A 146 2.93 -1.37 10.95
CA ARG A 146 2.15 -0.23 11.43
C ARG A 146 0.92 -0.70 12.22
N LEU A 147 0.15 -1.64 11.68
CA LEU A 147 -1.02 -2.21 12.36
C LEU A 147 -0.66 -2.78 13.73
N THR A 148 0.44 -3.54 13.83
CA THR A 148 0.85 -4.12 15.12
C THR A 148 1.32 -3.08 16.12
N LEU A 149 1.97 -2.01 15.67
CA LEU A 149 2.35 -0.88 16.51
C LEU A 149 1.11 -0.10 17.00
N GLU A 150 0.19 0.22 16.10
CA GLU A 150 -1.07 0.91 16.44
C GLU A 150 -1.90 0.11 17.44
N VAL A 151 -2.02 -1.21 17.24
CA VAL A 151 -2.71 -2.10 18.19
C VAL A 151 -2.01 -2.14 19.54
N ARG A 152 -0.67 -2.24 19.57
CA ARG A 152 0.11 -2.22 20.82
C ARG A 152 -0.10 -0.91 21.59
N ASP A 153 0.05 0.21 20.92
CA ASP A 153 -0.03 1.54 21.53
C ASP A 153 -1.44 1.83 22.02
N ALA A 154 -2.42 1.42 21.24
CA ALA A 154 -3.82 1.52 21.62
C ALA A 154 -4.23 0.63 22.80
N LEU A 155 -3.65 -0.57 22.92
CA LEU A 155 -3.84 -1.42 24.09
C LEU A 155 -3.24 -0.79 25.35
N ASN A 156 -2.05 -0.23 25.25
CA ASN A 156 -1.37 0.39 26.38
C ASN A 156 -2.03 1.72 26.79
N SER A 157 -2.43 2.56 25.84
CA SER A 157 -3.07 3.85 26.10
C SER A 157 -4.58 3.74 26.38
N GLY A 158 -5.24 2.70 25.87
CA GLY A 158 -6.68 2.55 25.92
C GLY A 158 -7.45 3.51 25.01
N SER A 159 -6.76 4.27 24.13
CA SER A 159 -7.40 5.16 23.17
C SER A 159 -7.79 4.40 21.91
N ALA A 160 -8.93 4.77 21.33
CA ALA A 160 -9.29 4.36 19.99
C ALA A 160 -8.46 5.23 19.03
N GLY A 161 -7.38 4.64 18.44
CA GLY A 161 -6.46 5.33 17.56
C GLY A 161 -7.14 6.12 16.44
N THR A 162 -7.37 7.39 16.72
CA THR A 162 -7.51 8.50 15.77
C THR A 162 -7.54 9.77 16.60
N GLU A 163 -6.62 10.67 16.34
CA GLU A 163 -6.61 12.03 16.90
C GLU A 163 -7.75 12.91 16.38
N ASP A 164 -8.67 12.38 15.55
CA ASP A 164 -9.65 13.20 14.82
C ASP A 164 -11.13 12.93 15.10
N GLU A 165 -11.51 12.18 16.13
CA GLU A 165 -12.94 12.15 16.50
C GLU A 165 -13.13 12.05 18.00
N VAL A 166 -13.18 13.23 18.63
CA VAL A 166 -13.78 13.43 19.95
C VAL A 166 -15.30 13.27 19.79
N THR A 167 -15.75 12.04 19.72
CA THR A 167 -17.14 11.70 20.06
C THR A 167 -17.12 10.70 21.20
N THR A 168 -16.79 11.22 22.37
CA THR A 168 -17.08 10.50 23.62
C THR A 168 -18.58 10.46 23.80
N PRO A 169 -19.18 9.27 24.00
CA PRO A 169 -20.56 9.20 24.49
C PRO A 169 -20.64 9.96 25.83
N ALA A 170 -21.75 10.65 26.06
CA ALA A 170 -21.96 11.48 27.25
C ALA A 170 -21.72 10.76 28.60
N ALA A 171 -21.71 9.41 28.59
CA ALA A 171 -21.39 8.59 29.76
C ALA A 171 -19.90 8.59 30.12
N ASP A 172 -18.98 8.67 29.14
CA ASP A 172 -17.54 8.68 29.41
C ASP A 172 -17.09 10.06 29.92
N ASN A 173 -17.76 11.14 29.52
CA ASN A 173 -17.49 12.49 30.02
C ASN A 173 -17.90 12.61 31.52
N ALA A 174 -18.99 11.97 31.92
CA ALA A 174 -19.41 11.97 33.35
C ALA A 174 -18.41 11.19 34.22
N ILE A 175 -17.80 10.13 33.71
CA ILE A 175 -16.79 9.33 34.42
C ILE A 175 -15.46 10.11 34.45
N ALA A 176 -15.10 10.80 33.37
CA ALA A 176 -13.91 11.65 33.32
C ALA A 176 -14.02 12.85 34.27
N GLU A 177 -15.17 13.54 34.30
CA GLU A 177 -15.45 14.62 35.26
C GLU A 177 -15.49 14.14 36.72
N ALA A 178 -16.04 12.94 36.98
CA ALA A 178 -16.00 12.34 38.30
C ALA A 178 -14.58 11.96 38.73
N ALA A 179 -13.76 11.47 37.82
CA ALA A 179 -12.35 11.17 38.04
C ALA A 179 -11.50 12.42 38.27
N GLU A 180 -11.79 13.53 37.54
CA GLU A 180 -11.16 14.83 37.78
C GLU A 180 -11.54 15.45 39.15
N ARG A 181 -12.76 15.31 39.57
CA ARG A 181 -13.20 15.79 40.90
C ARG A 181 -12.54 15.02 42.05
N VAL A 182 -12.36 13.71 41.90
CA VAL A 182 -11.65 12.85 42.87
C VAL A 182 -10.15 13.15 42.87
N THR A 183 -9.56 13.50 41.75
CA THR A 183 -8.12 13.88 41.65
C THR A 183 -7.85 15.30 42.16
N ALA A 184 -8.81 16.21 42.08
CA ALA A 184 -8.67 17.57 42.63
C ALA A 184 -8.64 17.59 44.17
N GLU A 185 -9.22 16.60 44.84
CA GLU A 185 -9.17 16.44 46.31
C GLU A 185 -7.89 15.74 46.79
N THR A 186 -7.17 15.04 45.89
CA THR A 186 -5.91 14.36 46.27
C THR A 186 -4.73 15.13 45.70
N LYS A 187 -4.06 15.93 46.53
CA LYS A 187 -2.80 16.62 46.19
C LYS A 187 -1.69 15.64 45.82
N GLY A 188 -1.71 15.10 44.62
CA GLY A 188 -0.66 14.28 44.06
C GLY A 188 -1.02 13.96 42.61
N LYS A 189 -0.19 14.38 41.63
CA LYS A 189 -0.30 14.03 40.22
C LYS A 189 -0.28 12.51 40.02
N VAL A 190 -1.41 11.86 40.17
CA VAL A 190 -1.59 10.51 39.68
C VAL A 190 -1.97 10.66 38.20
N PRO A 191 -1.20 10.11 37.27
CA PRO A 191 -1.58 10.14 35.85
C PRO A 191 -2.95 9.50 35.71
N VAL A 192 -3.89 10.19 35.10
CA VAL A 192 -5.23 9.66 34.78
C VAL A 192 -5.02 8.50 33.81
N ILE A 193 -5.07 7.28 34.34
CA ILE A 193 -4.94 6.09 33.51
C ILE A 193 -6.32 5.73 32.99
N ASN A 194 -6.45 5.69 31.68
CA ASN A 194 -7.67 5.26 31.04
C ASN A 194 -8.10 3.87 31.53
N PRO A 195 -9.29 3.67 32.10
CA PRO A 195 -9.74 2.40 32.64
C PRO A 195 -9.81 1.29 31.58
N ASN A 196 -9.86 1.66 30.31
CA ASN A 196 -9.83 0.72 29.20
C ASN A 196 -8.42 0.29 28.77
N SER A 197 -7.36 0.94 29.28
CA SER A 197 -5.98 0.58 28.99
C SER A 197 -5.54 -0.70 29.68
N MET A 198 -4.53 -1.38 29.12
CA MET A 198 -3.84 -2.47 29.79
C MET A 198 -3.07 -1.98 31.01
N ALA A 199 -2.60 -0.74 30.99
CA ALA A 199 -1.94 -0.10 32.12
C ALA A 199 -2.85 0.02 33.35
N ALA A 200 -4.17 0.14 33.16
CA ALA A 200 -5.15 0.13 34.28
C ALA A 200 -5.17 -1.23 35.02
N MET A 201 -4.86 -2.30 34.31
CA MET A 201 -4.75 -3.65 34.87
C MET A 201 -3.32 -4.00 35.32
N GLY A 202 -2.38 -3.06 35.25
CA GLY A 202 -0.99 -3.29 35.59
C GLY A 202 -0.23 -4.16 34.58
N ILE A 203 -0.73 -4.26 33.34
CA ILE A 203 -0.13 -5.02 32.25
C ILE A 203 0.42 -4.03 31.22
N GLU A 204 1.60 -4.28 30.71
CA GLU A 204 2.21 -3.59 29.59
C GLU A 204 2.38 -4.55 28.41
N VAL A 205 1.83 -4.21 27.28
CA VAL A 205 2.05 -4.95 26.03
C VAL A 205 3.35 -4.46 25.42
N VAL A 206 4.35 -5.34 25.36
CA VAL A 206 5.69 -5.03 24.85
C VAL A 206 5.73 -5.10 23.33
N ASP A 207 5.15 -6.17 22.75
CA ASP A 207 5.16 -6.40 21.33
C ASP A 207 3.92 -7.18 20.89
N VAL A 208 3.46 -6.87 19.69
CA VAL A 208 2.36 -7.58 19.02
C VAL A 208 2.86 -8.02 17.66
N ARG A 209 2.67 -9.28 17.31
CA ARG A 209 3.06 -9.83 16.02
C ARG A 209 1.96 -10.67 15.40
N ILE A 210 1.77 -10.48 14.12
CA ILE A 210 0.94 -11.34 13.30
C ILE A 210 1.83 -12.42 12.68
N LYS A 211 1.53 -13.68 12.99
CA LYS A 211 2.23 -14.85 12.44
C LYS A 211 1.80 -15.10 11.00
N GLN A 212 0.48 -15.17 10.80
CA GLN A 212 -0.10 -15.55 9.52
C GLN A 212 -1.45 -14.89 9.31
N ILE A 213 -1.72 -14.52 8.06
CA ILE A 213 -3.02 -14.03 7.60
C ILE A 213 -3.46 -14.94 6.46
N ASN A 214 -4.59 -15.59 6.64
CA ASN A 214 -5.18 -16.50 5.67
C ASN A 214 -6.59 -16.02 5.28
N LEU A 215 -7.00 -16.39 4.07
CA LEU A 215 -8.39 -16.31 3.68
C LEU A 215 -9.09 -17.62 4.09
N PRO A 216 -10.35 -17.58 4.53
CA PRO A 216 -11.14 -18.79 4.75
C PRO A 216 -11.18 -19.63 3.47
N THR A 217 -11.07 -20.94 3.63
CA THR A 217 -11.03 -21.89 2.50
C THR A 217 -12.29 -21.86 1.64
N GLU A 218 -13.45 -21.59 2.27
CA GLU A 218 -14.75 -21.57 1.60
C GLU A 218 -14.88 -20.45 0.56
N VAL A 219 -14.17 -19.35 0.75
CA VAL A 219 -14.28 -18.17 -0.13
C VAL A 219 -12.99 -17.89 -0.91
N SER A 220 -11.91 -18.60 -0.61
CA SER A 220 -10.59 -18.38 -1.22
C SER A 220 -10.64 -18.49 -2.74
N GLU A 221 -11.27 -19.51 -3.27
CA GLU A 221 -11.32 -19.75 -4.72
C GLU A 221 -12.12 -18.65 -5.46
N ALA A 222 -13.25 -18.24 -4.90
CA ALA A 222 -14.04 -17.14 -5.46
C ALA A 222 -13.28 -15.80 -5.44
N ILE A 223 -12.55 -15.52 -4.35
CA ILE A 223 -11.73 -14.33 -4.23
C ILE A 223 -10.56 -14.37 -5.23
N TYR A 224 -9.85 -15.49 -5.36
CA TYR A 224 -8.77 -15.63 -6.32
C TYR A 224 -9.25 -15.48 -7.77
N ASN A 225 -10.39 -16.04 -8.12
CA ASN A 225 -10.99 -15.91 -9.44
C ASN A 225 -11.40 -14.46 -9.72
N ARG A 226 -11.97 -13.76 -8.74
CA ARG A 226 -12.29 -12.34 -8.85
C ARG A 226 -11.01 -11.50 -9.02
N MET A 227 -9.99 -11.71 -8.18
CA MET A 227 -8.72 -10.99 -8.29
C MET A 227 -8.05 -11.22 -9.65
N ARG A 228 -8.11 -12.46 -10.17
CA ARG A 228 -7.61 -12.79 -11.52
C ARG A 228 -8.39 -12.01 -12.58
N ALA A 229 -9.71 -12.00 -12.52
CA ALA A 229 -10.56 -11.27 -13.47
C ALA A 229 -10.30 -9.75 -13.42
N GLU A 230 -10.13 -9.17 -12.25
CA GLU A 230 -9.78 -7.76 -12.07
C GLU A 230 -8.39 -7.44 -12.69
N ARG A 231 -7.38 -8.30 -12.44
CA ARG A 231 -6.04 -8.14 -13.05
C ARG A 231 -6.09 -8.26 -14.56
N GLU A 232 -6.84 -9.21 -15.09
CA GLU A 232 -7.04 -9.35 -16.53
C GLU A 232 -7.77 -8.14 -17.14
N ALA A 233 -8.76 -7.59 -16.45
CA ALA A 233 -9.46 -6.39 -16.91
C ALA A 233 -8.52 -5.18 -16.98
N VAL A 234 -7.66 -4.98 -15.97
CA VAL A 234 -6.63 -3.93 -15.98
C VAL A 234 -5.64 -4.16 -17.11
N ALA A 235 -5.15 -5.39 -17.28
CA ALA A 235 -4.22 -5.74 -18.36
C ALA A 235 -4.84 -5.54 -19.76
N ARG A 236 -6.12 -5.89 -19.94
CA ARG A 236 -6.86 -5.61 -21.19
C ARG A 236 -6.97 -4.11 -21.47
N ARG A 237 -7.29 -3.31 -20.43
CA ARG A 237 -7.37 -1.85 -20.56
C ARG A 237 -6.04 -1.25 -21.01
N HIS A 238 -4.95 -1.60 -20.36
CA HIS A 238 -3.63 -1.08 -20.75
C HIS A 238 -3.20 -1.52 -22.15
N ARG A 239 -3.50 -2.78 -22.54
CA ARG A 239 -3.24 -3.23 -23.91
C ARG A 239 -4.06 -2.46 -24.93
N SER A 240 -5.35 -2.23 -24.66
CA SER A 240 -6.21 -1.45 -25.56
C SER A 240 -5.75 0.02 -25.68
N GLN A 241 -5.34 0.64 -24.56
CA GLN A 241 -4.77 1.98 -24.57
C GLN A 241 -3.46 2.04 -25.38
N GLY A 242 -2.57 1.08 -25.16
CA GLY A 242 -1.32 0.99 -25.94
C GLY A 242 -1.55 0.75 -27.43
N GLN A 243 -2.55 -0.05 -27.80
CA GLN A 243 -2.95 -0.22 -29.21
C GLN A 243 -3.52 1.07 -29.80
N GLU A 244 -4.39 1.77 -29.07
CA GLU A 244 -4.93 3.06 -29.50
C GLU A 244 -3.82 4.09 -29.74
N GLU A 245 -2.88 4.21 -28.81
CA GLU A 245 -1.74 5.13 -28.96
C GLU A 245 -0.84 4.75 -30.14
N ALA A 246 -0.56 3.45 -30.30
CA ALA A 246 0.23 2.96 -31.44
C ALA A 246 -0.45 3.25 -32.78
N GLU A 247 -1.78 3.08 -32.86
CA GLU A 247 -2.52 3.33 -34.07
C GLU A 247 -2.59 4.86 -34.41
N LYS A 248 -2.77 5.69 -33.39
CA LYS A 248 -2.68 7.16 -33.56
C LYS A 248 -1.30 7.58 -34.06
N LEU A 249 -0.24 7.02 -33.50
CA LEU A 249 1.13 7.32 -33.90
C LEU A 249 1.40 6.88 -35.34
N ARG A 250 0.95 5.68 -35.72
CA ARG A 250 1.05 5.17 -37.09
C ARG A 250 0.29 6.08 -38.08
N ALA A 251 -0.97 6.39 -37.76
CA ALA A 251 -1.79 7.25 -38.61
C ALA A 251 -1.18 8.63 -38.78
N THR A 252 -0.58 9.19 -37.73
CA THR A 252 0.13 10.47 -37.81
C THR A 252 1.36 10.38 -38.74
N ALA A 253 2.17 9.32 -38.56
CA ALA A 253 3.35 9.08 -39.40
C ALA A 253 2.96 8.87 -40.89
N ASP A 254 1.95 8.06 -41.16
CA ASP A 254 1.45 7.81 -42.52
C ASP A 254 0.91 9.08 -43.14
N TYR A 255 0.22 9.91 -42.36
CA TYR A 255 -0.22 11.24 -42.84
C TYR A 255 0.98 12.12 -43.19
N GLU A 256 2.00 12.21 -42.37
CA GLU A 256 3.20 13.02 -42.66
C GLU A 256 3.96 12.52 -43.88
N VAL A 257 4.11 11.20 -44.01
CA VAL A 257 4.71 10.59 -45.20
C VAL A 257 3.91 10.97 -46.47
N THR A 258 2.59 10.75 -46.45
CA THR A 258 1.73 11.04 -47.56
C THR A 258 1.76 12.52 -47.93
N ARG A 259 1.73 13.40 -46.92
CA ARG A 259 1.83 14.85 -47.10
C ARG A 259 3.17 15.24 -47.76
N THR A 260 4.28 14.69 -47.25
CA THR A 260 5.61 15.00 -47.76
C THR A 260 5.77 14.54 -49.19
N LEU A 261 5.29 13.32 -49.54
CA LEU A 261 5.32 12.80 -50.90
C LEU A 261 4.46 13.66 -51.84
N ALA A 262 3.22 14.00 -51.45
CA ALA A 262 2.34 14.83 -52.25
C ALA A 262 2.94 16.22 -52.49
N GLU A 263 3.58 16.82 -51.50
CA GLU A 263 4.25 18.11 -51.63
C GLU A 263 5.48 18.01 -52.56
N ALA A 264 6.30 16.94 -52.43
CA ALA A 264 7.42 16.71 -53.36
C ALA A 264 6.96 16.49 -54.79
N GLU A 265 5.88 15.72 -55.02
CA GLU A 265 5.30 15.54 -56.35
C GLU A 265 4.73 16.85 -56.91
N ARG A 266 4.07 17.65 -56.07
CA ARG A 266 3.59 18.96 -56.43
C ARG A 266 4.74 19.85 -56.92
N GLN A 267 5.81 19.96 -56.14
CA GLN A 267 7.01 20.73 -56.49
C GLN A 267 7.68 20.20 -57.77
N GLY A 268 7.79 18.87 -57.89
CA GLY A 268 8.32 18.24 -59.06
C GLY A 268 7.50 18.54 -60.34
N ARG A 269 6.16 18.55 -60.25
CA ARG A 269 5.29 18.95 -61.38
C ARG A 269 5.43 20.43 -61.75
N ILE A 270 5.54 21.30 -60.73
CA ILE A 270 5.76 22.74 -60.95
C ILE A 270 7.11 22.95 -61.66
N MET A 271 8.21 22.38 -61.16
CA MET A 271 9.52 22.51 -61.77
C MET A 271 9.56 21.97 -63.22
N ARG A 272 8.90 20.83 -63.49
CA ARG A 272 8.77 20.33 -64.86
C ARG A 272 8.00 21.28 -65.74
N GLY A 273 6.86 21.79 -65.21
CA GLY A 273 6.04 22.75 -65.96
C GLY A 273 6.77 24.07 -66.28
N GLU A 274 7.56 24.55 -65.30
CA GLU A 274 8.41 25.75 -65.51
C GLU A 274 9.52 25.46 -66.50
N GLY A 275 10.18 24.29 -66.42
CA GLY A 275 11.20 23.88 -67.37
C GLY A 275 10.67 23.66 -68.75
N ASP A 276 9.47 23.05 -68.91
CA ASP A 276 8.82 22.84 -70.15
C ASP A 276 8.39 24.21 -70.81
N ALA A 277 7.87 25.13 -69.95
CA ALA A 277 7.51 26.49 -70.41
C ALA A 277 8.72 27.32 -70.88
N GLU A 278 9.85 27.21 -70.13
CA GLU A 278 11.07 27.90 -70.52
C GLU A 278 11.70 27.28 -71.77
N ALA A 279 11.68 25.96 -71.91
CA ALA A 279 12.10 25.28 -73.11
C ALA A 279 11.21 25.68 -74.31
N ALA A 280 9.90 25.65 -74.11
CA ALA A 280 8.96 26.09 -75.18
C ALA A 280 9.17 27.56 -75.62
N LYS A 281 9.44 28.46 -74.68
CA LYS A 281 9.78 29.85 -74.97
C LYS A 281 11.10 29.97 -75.73
N LEU A 282 12.16 29.28 -75.29
CA LEU A 282 13.44 29.28 -76.02
C LEU A 282 13.30 28.74 -77.41
N PHE A 283 12.54 27.67 -77.61
CA PHE A 283 12.25 27.13 -78.94
C PHE A 283 11.43 28.13 -79.82
N ALA A 284 10.39 28.71 -79.21
CA ALA A 284 9.59 29.71 -79.94
C ALA A 284 10.44 30.91 -80.37
N ASP A 285 11.29 31.42 -79.47
CA ASP A 285 12.19 32.54 -79.74
C ASP A 285 13.23 32.21 -80.82
N ALA A 286 13.75 30.99 -80.79
CA ALA A 286 14.73 30.51 -81.77
C ALA A 286 14.12 30.29 -83.18
N PHE A 287 12.91 29.69 -83.19
CA PHE A 287 12.23 29.32 -84.44
C PHE A 287 11.44 30.46 -85.03
N SER A 288 11.12 31.50 -84.24
CA SER A 288 10.52 32.71 -84.77
C SER A 288 11.42 33.49 -85.77
N LYS A 289 12.74 33.21 -85.71
CA LYS A 289 13.74 33.80 -86.60
C LYS A 289 13.64 33.30 -88.05
N ASP A 290 13.23 32.03 -88.26
CA ASP A 290 12.97 31.44 -89.57
C ASP A 290 11.84 30.40 -89.48
N PRO A 291 10.57 30.84 -89.61
CA PRO A 291 9.41 29.97 -89.42
C PRO A 291 9.31 28.88 -90.52
N ASP A 292 9.78 29.15 -91.73
CA ASP A 292 9.72 28.17 -92.80
C ASP A 292 10.69 27.01 -92.59
N PHE A 293 11.87 27.32 -92.14
CA PHE A 293 12.83 26.29 -91.77
C PHE A 293 12.33 25.45 -90.60
N TYR A 294 11.74 26.04 -89.60
CA TYR A 294 11.11 25.32 -88.52
C TYR A 294 9.98 24.40 -88.96
N ALA A 295 9.09 24.89 -89.80
CA ALA A 295 8.00 24.08 -90.34
C ALA A 295 8.53 22.89 -91.13
N PHE A 296 9.62 23.06 -91.85
CA PHE A 296 10.29 22.02 -92.60
C PHE A 296 10.88 20.93 -91.62
N ILE A 297 11.70 21.33 -90.61
CA ILE A 297 12.28 20.39 -89.63
C ILE A 297 11.17 19.71 -88.89
N ARG A 298 10.13 20.36 -88.46
CA ARG A 298 9.01 19.76 -87.74
C ARG A 298 8.25 18.74 -88.59
N SER A 299 8.08 18.99 -89.89
CA SER A 299 7.48 18.01 -90.78
C SER A 299 8.32 16.80 -91.00
N LEU A 300 9.68 16.94 -91.08
CA LEU A 300 10.59 15.80 -91.14
C LEU A 300 10.56 14.92 -89.90
N ARG A 301 10.52 15.54 -88.71
CA ARG A 301 10.35 14.80 -87.42
C ARG A 301 8.98 14.14 -87.34
N ALA A 302 7.93 14.78 -87.81
CA ALA A 302 6.60 14.18 -87.86
C ALA A 302 6.59 12.94 -88.77
N TYR A 303 7.32 13.00 -89.89
CA TYR A 303 7.44 11.88 -90.80
C TYR A 303 8.23 10.73 -90.15
N GLU A 304 9.38 11.01 -89.48
CA GLU A 304 10.17 10.05 -88.80
C GLU A 304 9.36 9.30 -87.67
N ASN A 305 8.63 10.06 -86.84
CA ASN A 305 7.78 9.52 -85.80
C ASN A 305 6.57 8.74 -86.36
N SER A 306 5.97 9.20 -87.48
CA SER A 306 4.79 8.56 -88.04
C SER A 306 5.16 7.27 -88.82
N PHE A 307 6.38 7.16 -89.30
CA PHE A 307 6.79 6.01 -90.10
C PHE A 307 7.76 5.06 -89.32
N SER A 308 8.01 5.30 -88.07
CA SER A 308 8.88 4.44 -87.27
C SER A 308 8.22 3.12 -86.83
N GLY A 309 6.90 2.98 -86.99
CA GLY A 309 6.13 1.78 -86.58
C GLY A 309 5.97 0.80 -87.75
N ASN A 310 6.26 -0.49 -87.55
CA ASN A 310 6.06 -1.52 -88.59
C ASN A 310 4.63 -2.04 -88.70
N GLN A 311 3.70 -1.57 -87.89
CA GLN A 311 2.33 -2.15 -87.75
C GLN A 311 1.18 -1.17 -88.00
N ASP A 312 1.48 0.10 -88.21
CA ASP A 312 0.46 1.11 -88.41
C ASP A 312 0.25 1.44 -89.95
N VAL A 313 -0.97 1.31 -90.35
CA VAL A 313 -1.33 1.69 -91.74
C VAL A 313 -1.97 3.07 -91.71
N MET A 314 -1.28 4.07 -92.28
CA MET A 314 -1.79 5.41 -92.39
C MET A 314 -2.34 5.61 -93.80
N VAL A 315 -3.63 5.89 -93.89
CA VAL A 315 -4.31 6.23 -95.18
C VAL A 315 -4.46 7.74 -95.24
N MET A 316 -3.68 8.41 -96.04
CA MET A 316 -3.74 9.85 -96.24
C MET A 316 -3.76 10.19 -97.69
N SER A 317 -4.39 11.32 -98.02
CA SER A 317 -4.36 11.88 -99.38
C SER A 317 -2.94 12.38 -99.72
N PRO A 318 -2.37 12.05 -100.86
CA PRO A 318 -1.05 12.52 -101.27
C PRO A 318 -0.96 14.07 -101.39
N ASP A 319 -2.11 14.79 -101.49
CA ASP A 319 -2.17 16.22 -101.55
C ASP A 319 -2.42 16.92 -100.24
N SER A 320 -2.34 16.17 -99.12
CA SER A 320 -2.49 16.77 -97.83
C SER A 320 -1.29 17.65 -97.44
N ASP A 321 -1.51 18.66 -96.63
CA ASP A 321 -0.48 19.56 -96.09
C ASP A 321 0.66 18.80 -95.34
N PHE A 322 0.33 17.59 -94.86
CA PHE A 322 1.30 16.71 -94.21
C PHE A 322 2.48 16.31 -95.13
N PHE A 323 2.21 16.04 -96.47
CA PHE A 323 3.23 15.66 -97.42
C PHE A 323 3.80 16.84 -98.21
N ARG A 324 3.49 18.07 -97.86
CA ARG A 324 3.92 19.29 -98.58
C ARG A 324 5.42 19.35 -98.83
N TYR A 325 6.21 19.10 -97.81
CA TYR A 325 7.68 19.15 -97.92
C TYR A 325 8.31 17.88 -98.48
N MET A 326 7.56 16.77 -98.56
CA MET A 326 8.02 15.56 -99.25
C MET A 326 7.93 15.72 -100.79
N LYS A 327 7.00 16.45 -101.25
CA LYS A 327 6.83 16.73 -102.69
C LYS A 327 7.75 17.84 -103.19
N THR A 328 8.01 18.85 -102.41
CA THR A 328 8.85 19.99 -102.79
C THR A 328 9.76 20.36 -101.62
N PRO A 329 11.04 20.00 -101.74
CA PRO A 329 11.99 20.19 -100.60
C PRO A 329 12.42 21.65 -100.37
N THR A 330 11.96 22.57 -101.19
CA THR A 330 12.30 23.99 -101.09
C THR A 330 11.03 24.82 -101.16
N SER A 331 10.77 25.66 -100.15
CA SER A 331 9.78 26.75 -100.31
C SER A 331 10.22 27.65 -101.44
N ALA A 332 9.58 27.55 -102.55
CA ALA A 332 9.72 28.58 -103.60
C ALA A 332 9.24 29.90 -103.05
N THR A 333 10.17 30.68 -102.55
CA THR A 333 9.96 32.08 -102.21
C THR A 333 9.35 32.79 -103.40
N ARG A 334 8.13 33.31 -103.21
CA ARG A 334 7.67 34.53 -103.78
C ARG A 334 6.87 35.30 -102.76
#